data_9885730b2279b5f022395327b8322bc1
#
_entry.id   9885730b2279b5f022395327b8322bc1
#
_cell.length_a   1.000
_cell.length_b   1.000
_cell.length_c   1.000
_cell.angle_alpha   90.00
_cell.angle_beta   90.00
_cell.angle_gamma   90.00
#
_symmetry.space_group_name_H-M   'P 1'
#
loop_
_entity.id
_entity.type
_entity.pdbx_description
1 polymer ?
#
loop_
_entity_poly.entity_id
_entity_poly.type
_entity_poly.pdbx_seq_one_letter_code
_entity_poly.pdbx_strand_id
1 'polypeptide(L)'
;MIMRTVRNQPRTTREDLVNDLKAAGTIVTKKTIGNTLRREGLKSCSARKVPLLKKTHIQARLKFANEHLNDSEENWVKVLWSDETKIELFGINSTRRVWRRRNAAYDPKNSIPTIKHGGGNIMLWGCFSAKGTGQLHRIKGTMDGAMYRQILGENLLPSARALKKGRGWVFQHDNDPKHTAKATKEWLKKKHIKVLEWPSQSPDLNPIENLWRELKVRVAKRQPRNLNDLEKICKEEWDKILPEMCANLVANYKKRLTSVIANKGFATKY
;
A
#
# COMPACT_ATOMS: atom_id res chain seq x y z
N MET A 1 -24.34 -18.06 -23.51
CA MET A 1 -22.93 -18.16 -23.89
C MET A 1 -22.09 -17.00 -23.32
N ILE A 2 -22.27 -15.74 -23.72
CA ILE A 2 -21.46 -14.55 -23.33
C ILE A 2 -21.25 -14.47 -21.83
N MET A 3 -22.30 -14.47 -21.03
CA MET A 3 -22.21 -14.30 -19.58
C MET A 3 -21.45 -15.43 -18.90
N ARG A 4 -21.60 -16.67 -19.35
CA ARG A 4 -20.88 -17.83 -18.85
C ARG A 4 -19.39 -17.71 -19.14
N THR A 5 -19.02 -17.33 -20.37
CA THR A 5 -17.61 -17.14 -20.75
C THR A 5 -16.97 -16.05 -19.92
N VAL A 6 -17.60 -14.87 -19.81
CA VAL A 6 -17.01 -13.74 -19.04
C VAL A 6 -16.93 -14.02 -17.53
N ARG A 7 -17.87 -14.78 -16.95
CA ARG A 7 -17.78 -15.21 -15.53
C ARG A 7 -16.57 -16.12 -15.28
N ASN A 8 -16.33 -17.05 -16.22
CA ASN A 8 -15.22 -18.01 -16.08
C ASN A 8 -13.88 -17.37 -16.48
N GLN A 9 -13.89 -16.47 -17.47
CA GLN A 9 -12.70 -15.81 -18.03
C GLN A 9 -12.92 -14.30 -18.12
N PRO A 10 -12.82 -13.55 -17.00
CA PRO A 10 -13.11 -12.11 -16.97
C PRO A 10 -12.20 -11.23 -17.85
N ARG A 11 -11.10 -11.78 -18.34
CA ARG A 11 -10.15 -11.10 -19.24
C ARG A 11 -10.48 -11.26 -20.73
N THR A 12 -11.50 -12.02 -21.07
CA THR A 12 -11.95 -12.22 -22.46
C THR A 12 -12.30 -10.88 -23.11
N THR A 13 -11.78 -10.65 -24.29
CA THR A 13 -12.07 -9.40 -25.04
C THR A 13 -13.42 -9.48 -25.75
N ARG A 14 -13.97 -8.33 -26.16
CA ARG A 14 -15.20 -8.32 -26.97
C ARG A 14 -14.98 -8.97 -28.35
N GLU A 15 -13.75 -8.97 -28.84
CA GLU A 15 -13.37 -9.62 -30.09
C GLU A 15 -13.43 -11.14 -29.96
N ASP A 16 -12.84 -11.69 -28.90
CA ASP A 16 -12.89 -13.12 -28.60
C ASP A 16 -14.33 -13.61 -28.53
N LEU A 17 -15.20 -12.86 -27.83
CA LEU A 17 -16.63 -13.18 -27.73
C LEU A 17 -17.37 -13.13 -29.06
N VAL A 18 -17.00 -12.21 -29.96
CA VAL A 18 -17.54 -12.18 -31.33
C VAL A 18 -17.11 -13.41 -32.11
N ASN A 19 -15.84 -13.80 -32.01
CA ASN A 19 -15.29 -14.96 -32.70
C ASN A 19 -15.91 -16.28 -32.17
N ASP A 20 -16.07 -16.41 -30.85
CA ASP A 20 -16.71 -17.56 -30.22
C ASP A 20 -18.17 -17.73 -30.68
N LEU A 21 -18.91 -16.61 -30.76
CA LEU A 21 -20.29 -16.62 -31.23
C LEU A 21 -20.40 -16.91 -32.73
N LYS A 22 -19.47 -16.38 -33.54
CA LYS A 22 -19.39 -16.66 -34.97
C LYS A 22 -19.12 -18.15 -35.21
N ALA A 23 -18.18 -18.75 -34.44
CA ALA A 23 -17.93 -20.18 -34.50
C ALA A 23 -19.17 -21.04 -34.11
N ALA A 24 -20.02 -20.50 -33.23
CA ALA A 24 -21.30 -21.10 -32.86
C ALA A 24 -22.47 -20.74 -33.80
N GLY A 25 -22.20 -20.16 -34.96
CA GLY A 25 -23.21 -19.81 -35.98
C GLY A 25 -23.93 -18.49 -35.72
N THR A 26 -23.55 -17.68 -34.74
CA THR A 26 -24.20 -16.41 -34.42
C THR A 26 -23.33 -15.22 -34.78
N ILE A 27 -23.74 -14.38 -35.72
CA ILE A 27 -23.01 -13.20 -36.16
C ILE A 27 -23.48 -11.97 -35.39
N VAL A 28 -22.58 -11.37 -34.63
CA VAL A 28 -22.84 -10.16 -33.82
C VAL A 28 -21.72 -9.16 -33.91
N THR A 29 -21.99 -7.89 -33.59
CA THR A 29 -20.96 -6.84 -33.55
C THR A 29 -20.36 -6.68 -32.15
N LYS A 30 -19.13 -6.13 -32.06
CA LYS A 30 -18.52 -5.73 -30.78
C LYS A 30 -19.39 -4.77 -29.96
N LYS A 31 -20.22 -3.94 -30.63
CA LYS A 31 -21.19 -3.03 -30.02
C LYS A 31 -22.29 -3.80 -29.33
N THR A 32 -22.84 -4.80 -29.99
CA THR A 32 -23.88 -5.69 -29.44
C THR A 32 -23.38 -6.39 -28.18
N ILE A 33 -22.19 -7.00 -28.23
CA ILE A 33 -21.53 -7.60 -27.06
C ILE A 33 -21.40 -6.59 -25.91
N GLY A 34 -20.86 -5.38 -26.19
CA GLY A 34 -20.70 -4.34 -25.19
C GLY A 34 -22.03 -3.89 -24.56
N ASN A 35 -23.10 -3.83 -25.33
CA ASN A 35 -24.44 -3.48 -24.83
C ASN A 35 -25.02 -4.61 -23.95
N THR A 36 -24.85 -5.86 -24.36
CA THR A 36 -25.29 -7.03 -23.57
C THR A 36 -24.57 -7.04 -22.21
N LEU A 37 -23.24 -6.90 -22.20
CA LEU A 37 -22.47 -6.87 -20.96
C LEU A 37 -22.91 -5.73 -20.02
N ARG A 38 -23.18 -4.53 -20.56
CA ARG A 38 -23.67 -3.39 -19.75
C ARG A 38 -25.08 -3.62 -19.18
N ARG A 39 -25.99 -4.21 -19.95
CA ARG A 39 -27.34 -4.57 -19.46
C ARG A 39 -27.27 -5.54 -18.28
N GLU A 40 -26.30 -6.44 -18.29
CA GLU A 40 -26.01 -7.37 -17.20
C GLU A 40 -25.17 -6.74 -16.07
N GLY A 41 -25.03 -5.42 -16.04
CA GLY A 41 -24.30 -4.69 -14.99
C GLY A 41 -22.77 -4.77 -15.05
N LEU A 42 -22.20 -5.38 -16.09
CA LEU A 42 -20.75 -5.50 -16.23
C LEU A 42 -20.13 -4.24 -16.84
N LYS A 43 -19.01 -3.80 -16.26
CA LYS A 43 -18.20 -2.67 -16.74
C LYS A 43 -16.78 -3.12 -17.00
N SER A 44 -16.17 -2.64 -18.09
CA SER A 44 -14.74 -2.83 -18.34
C SER A 44 -13.94 -1.99 -17.34
N CYS A 45 -13.14 -2.64 -16.53
CA CYS A 45 -12.29 -1.99 -15.53
C CYS A 45 -10.86 -2.50 -15.64
N SER A 46 -9.89 -1.67 -15.29
CA SER A 46 -8.50 -2.11 -15.15
C SER A 46 -8.36 -3.10 -13.99
N ALA A 47 -7.74 -4.25 -14.25
CA ALA A 47 -7.45 -5.22 -13.19
C ALA A 47 -6.50 -4.61 -12.15
N ARG A 48 -6.81 -4.81 -10.87
CA ARG A 48 -5.93 -4.36 -9.79
C ARG A 48 -4.68 -5.22 -9.71
N LYS A 49 -3.54 -4.58 -9.52
CA LYS A 49 -2.30 -5.27 -9.17
C LYS A 49 -2.35 -5.59 -7.69
N VAL A 50 -2.20 -6.87 -7.36
CA VAL A 50 -2.19 -7.38 -5.97
C VAL A 50 -1.03 -8.37 -5.83
N PRO A 51 -0.50 -8.60 -4.62
CA PRO A 51 0.51 -9.61 -4.39
C PRO A 51 0.06 -11.00 -4.87
N LEU A 52 0.99 -11.78 -5.41
CA LEU A 52 0.74 -13.18 -5.76
C LEU A 52 0.74 -14.02 -4.48
N LEU A 53 -0.44 -14.39 -4.01
CA LEU A 53 -0.61 -15.15 -2.78
C LEU A 53 -0.55 -16.66 -3.05
N LYS A 54 0.37 -17.34 -2.37
CA LYS A 54 0.40 -18.81 -2.28
C LYS A 54 -0.67 -19.30 -1.28
N LYS A 55 -1.04 -20.56 -1.32
CA LYS A 55 -1.99 -21.18 -0.36
C LYS A 55 -1.58 -20.93 1.10
N THR A 56 -0.28 -21.05 1.39
CA THR A 56 0.29 -20.79 2.73
C THR A 56 0.09 -19.35 3.18
N HIS A 57 0.23 -18.37 2.27
CA HIS A 57 -0.03 -16.96 2.57
C HIS A 57 -1.51 -16.73 2.89
N ILE A 58 -2.42 -17.30 2.09
CA ILE A 58 -3.87 -17.19 2.30
C ILE A 58 -4.26 -17.77 3.67
N GLN A 59 -3.73 -18.94 4.03
CA GLN A 59 -3.98 -19.58 5.33
C GLN A 59 -3.45 -18.73 6.50
N ALA A 60 -2.21 -18.22 6.39
CA ALA A 60 -1.61 -17.36 7.42
C ALA A 60 -2.42 -16.07 7.62
N ARG A 61 -2.89 -15.45 6.54
CA ARG A 61 -3.73 -14.26 6.56
C ARG A 61 -5.09 -14.52 7.23
N LEU A 62 -5.73 -15.63 6.88
CA LEU A 62 -7.01 -16.04 7.51
C LEU A 62 -6.80 -16.34 9.00
N LYS A 63 -5.73 -17.06 9.35
CA LYS A 63 -5.39 -17.37 10.73
C LYS A 63 -5.25 -16.07 11.53
N PHE A 64 -4.38 -15.16 11.08
CA PHE A 64 -4.17 -13.86 11.71
C PHE A 64 -5.49 -13.08 11.86
N ALA A 65 -6.30 -13.00 10.80
CA ALA A 65 -7.54 -12.25 10.84
C ALA A 65 -8.56 -12.83 11.84
N ASN A 66 -8.68 -14.16 11.95
CA ASN A 66 -9.56 -14.82 12.89
C ASN A 66 -9.08 -14.69 14.34
N GLU A 67 -7.78 -14.86 14.59
CA GLU A 67 -7.19 -14.76 15.93
C GLU A 67 -7.35 -13.35 16.52
N HIS A 68 -7.27 -12.32 15.67
CA HIS A 68 -7.30 -10.93 16.08
C HIS A 68 -8.64 -10.22 15.87
N LEU A 69 -9.67 -10.91 15.34
CA LEU A 69 -10.97 -10.29 15.02
C LEU A 69 -11.65 -9.66 16.24
N ASN A 70 -11.47 -10.28 17.39
CA ASN A 70 -12.10 -9.87 18.65
C ASN A 70 -11.15 -9.09 19.58
N ASP A 71 -9.97 -8.73 19.11
CA ASP A 71 -9.07 -7.85 19.85
C ASP A 71 -9.73 -6.47 20.04
N SER A 72 -9.58 -5.92 21.24
CA SER A 72 -10.09 -4.59 21.56
C SER A 72 -9.34 -3.49 20.79
N GLU A 73 -9.99 -2.36 20.59
CA GLU A 73 -9.32 -1.18 20.01
C GLU A 73 -8.07 -0.78 20.80
N GLU A 74 -8.08 -0.93 22.12
CA GLU A 74 -6.93 -0.64 22.99
C GLU A 74 -5.70 -1.46 22.63
N ASN A 75 -5.85 -2.70 22.19
CA ASN A 75 -4.74 -3.53 21.73
C ASN A 75 -4.11 -2.95 20.48
N TRP A 76 -4.91 -2.48 19.53
CA TRP A 76 -4.42 -1.85 18.30
C TRP A 76 -3.82 -0.47 18.56
N VAL A 77 -4.34 0.28 19.52
CA VAL A 77 -3.73 1.55 19.97
C VAL A 77 -2.32 1.33 20.52
N LYS A 78 -2.02 0.17 21.12
CA LYS A 78 -0.66 -0.16 21.59
C LYS A 78 0.32 -0.47 20.45
N VAL A 79 -0.14 -0.77 19.25
CA VAL A 79 0.73 -1.11 18.12
C VAL A 79 1.44 0.13 17.59
N LEU A 80 2.74 -0.02 17.33
CA LEU A 80 3.55 0.90 16.54
C LEU A 80 3.81 0.24 15.19
N TRP A 81 3.17 0.77 14.18
CA TRP A 81 3.18 0.29 12.81
C TRP A 81 4.39 0.84 12.08
N SER A 82 5.07 0.03 11.29
CA SER A 82 6.19 0.49 10.48
C SER A 82 6.25 -0.17 9.12
N ASP A 83 6.95 0.45 8.21
CA ASP A 83 7.29 -0.10 6.90
C ASP A 83 8.33 0.76 6.19
N GLU A 84 8.81 0.27 5.05
CA GLU A 84 9.60 1.01 4.10
C GLU A 84 8.77 1.42 2.89
N THR A 85 9.08 2.61 2.34
CA THR A 85 8.47 3.05 1.08
C THR A 85 9.49 3.69 0.16
N LYS A 86 9.34 3.42 -1.13
CA LYS A 86 10.07 4.09 -2.19
C LYS A 86 9.26 5.28 -2.70
N ILE A 87 9.90 6.44 -2.77
CA ILE A 87 9.32 7.64 -3.39
C ILE A 87 10.21 8.08 -4.54
N GLU A 88 9.65 8.14 -5.74
CA GLU A 88 10.33 8.54 -6.94
C GLU A 88 10.16 10.05 -7.16
N LEU A 89 11.22 10.72 -7.61
CA LEU A 89 11.20 12.16 -7.85
C LEU A 89 10.16 12.54 -8.92
N PHE A 90 10.03 11.73 -9.97
CA PHE A 90 9.07 11.94 -11.06
C PHE A 90 8.07 10.78 -11.24
N GLY A 91 7.95 9.90 -10.25
CA GLY A 91 7.22 8.64 -10.38
C GLY A 91 5.72 8.69 -10.08
N ILE A 92 5.20 9.76 -9.47
CA ILE A 92 3.77 9.88 -9.21
C ILE A 92 3.09 10.53 -10.43
N ASN A 93 3.30 9.92 -11.58
CA ASN A 93 2.70 10.37 -12.84
C ASN A 93 1.36 9.67 -13.14
N SER A 94 0.69 9.15 -12.13
CA SER A 94 -0.67 8.67 -12.33
C SER A 94 -1.57 9.86 -12.68
N THR A 95 -1.83 10.02 -13.95
CA THR A 95 -2.91 10.85 -14.53
C THR A 95 -3.17 12.17 -13.81
N ARG A 96 -2.16 13.08 -13.78
CA ARG A 96 -2.45 14.48 -13.41
C ARG A 96 -3.39 15.04 -14.45
N ARG A 97 -4.63 15.30 -14.06
CA ARG A 97 -5.60 15.98 -14.92
C ARG A 97 -5.34 17.48 -14.87
N VAL A 98 -5.31 18.12 -16.04
CA VAL A 98 -5.23 19.57 -16.18
C VAL A 98 -6.46 20.10 -16.93
N TRP A 99 -6.93 21.25 -16.53
CA TRP A 99 -7.93 21.97 -17.29
C TRP A 99 -7.25 22.73 -18.42
N ARG A 100 -7.52 22.32 -19.66
CA ARG A 100 -6.90 22.94 -20.84
C ARG A 100 -7.92 23.16 -21.96
N ARG A 101 -7.65 24.16 -22.81
CA ARG A 101 -8.40 24.36 -24.04
C ARG A 101 -8.10 23.26 -25.06
N ARG A 102 -8.98 23.10 -26.03
CA ARG A 102 -8.72 22.22 -27.18
C ARG A 102 -7.43 22.66 -27.87
N ASN A 103 -6.62 21.73 -28.32
CA ASN A 103 -5.30 21.92 -28.98
C ASN A 103 -4.17 22.49 -28.09
N ALA A 104 -4.37 22.71 -26.80
CA ALA A 104 -3.35 23.21 -25.87
C ALA A 104 -2.62 22.08 -25.11
N ALA A 105 -2.50 20.87 -25.71
CA ALA A 105 -1.92 19.71 -25.04
C ALA A 105 -0.42 19.86 -24.74
N TYR A 106 0.30 20.54 -25.63
CA TYR A 106 1.76 20.67 -25.57
C TYR A 106 2.23 21.98 -24.93
N ASP A 107 1.31 22.84 -24.44
CA ASP A 107 1.73 24.00 -23.66
C ASP A 107 2.52 23.52 -22.44
N PRO A 108 3.68 24.13 -22.10
CA PRO A 108 4.51 23.73 -20.96
C PRO A 108 3.74 23.58 -19.64
N LYS A 109 2.77 24.49 -19.37
CA LYS A 109 1.90 24.46 -18.20
C LYS A 109 0.92 23.28 -18.16
N ASN A 110 0.66 22.65 -19.31
CA ASN A 110 -0.28 21.54 -19.48
C ASN A 110 0.44 20.19 -19.66
N SER A 111 1.76 20.21 -19.74
CA SER A 111 2.61 19.04 -19.94
C SER A 111 3.36 18.68 -18.64
N ILE A 112 3.75 17.41 -18.54
CA ILE A 112 4.60 16.92 -17.46
C ILE A 112 5.94 16.56 -18.09
N PRO A 113 7.07 17.16 -17.66
CA PRO A 113 8.37 16.80 -18.19
C PRO A 113 8.68 15.33 -17.90
N THR A 114 9.07 14.58 -18.91
CA THR A 114 9.57 13.21 -18.78
C THR A 114 11.09 13.23 -18.72
N ILE A 115 11.66 12.47 -17.78
CA ILE A 115 13.11 12.33 -17.65
C ILE A 115 13.50 10.90 -18.01
N LYS A 116 14.53 10.77 -18.86
CA LYS A 116 14.98 9.50 -19.46
C LYS A 116 15.32 8.40 -18.44
N HIS A 117 15.63 8.73 -17.19
CA HIS A 117 15.97 7.78 -16.11
C HIS A 117 15.22 8.06 -14.81
N GLY A 118 14.01 8.62 -14.85
CA GLY A 118 13.13 8.80 -13.69
C GLY A 118 13.64 9.76 -12.60
N GLY A 119 14.76 10.48 -12.81
CA GLY A 119 15.30 11.46 -11.88
C GLY A 119 15.74 10.94 -10.50
N GLY A 120 15.69 9.63 -10.30
CA GLY A 120 16.04 8.99 -9.04
C GLY A 120 14.88 8.81 -8.07
N ASN A 121 15.18 8.19 -6.96
CA ASN A 121 14.23 7.91 -5.88
C ASN A 121 14.92 7.95 -4.52
N ILE A 122 14.12 8.05 -3.48
CA ILE A 122 14.55 7.86 -2.10
C ILE A 122 13.79 6.69 -1.48
N MET A 123 14.48 5.93 -0.65
CA MET A 123 13.87 4.92 0.21
C MET A 123 13.72 5.52 1.60
N LEU A 124 12.53 5.42 2.16
CA LEU A 124 12.20 5.93 3.49
C LEU A 124 11.73 4.78 4.36
N TRP A 125 12.16 4.78 5.62
CA TRP A 125 11.54 4.03 6.71
C TRP A 125 10.73 4.98 7.56
N GLY A 126 9.59 4.54 8.05
CA GLY A 126 8.78 5.33 8.96
C GLY A 126 7.91 4.48 9.86
N CYS A 127 7.38 5.11 10.91
CA CYS A 127 6.45 4.46 11.82
C CYS A 127 5.37 5.42 12.29
N PHE A 128 4.24 4.85 12.74
CA PHE A 128 3.15 5.62 13.30
C PHE A 128 2.35 4.79 14.32
N SER A 129 1.53 5.46 15.10
CA SER A 129 0.54 4.83 15.99
C SER A 129 -0.77 5.62 15.96
N ALA A 130 -1.78 5.17 16.71
CA ALA A 130 -3.02 5.93 16.89
C ALA A 130 -2.79 7.37 17.42
N LYS A 131 -1.63 7.65 18.02
CA LYS A 131 -1.29 8.97 18.58
C LYS A 131 -0.62 9.92 17.58
N GLY A 132 -0.34 9.46 16.37
CA GLY A 132 0.30 10.26 15.31
C GLY A 132 1.48 9.54 14.65
N THR A 133 2.19 10.29 13.79
CA THR A 133 3.40 9.84 13.09
C THR A 133 4.61 9.84 14.02
N GLY A 134 5.48 8.82 13.87
CA GLY A 134 6.81 8.81 14.44
C GLY A 134 7.85 9.37 13.45
N GLN A 135 9.10 9.04 13.67
CA GLN A 135 10.21 9.49 12.83
C GLN A 135 10.08 8.97 11.39
N LEU A 136 10.52 9.79 10.44
CA LEU A 136 10.73 9.42 9.04
C LEU A 136 12.22 9.46 8.74
N HIS A 137 12.79 8.33 8.36
CA HIS A 137 14.23 8.19 8.13
C HIS A 137 14.52 7.83 6.67
N ARG A 138 15.50 8.54 6.05
CA ARG A 138 15.97 8.20 4.71
C ARG A 138 17.00 7.09 4.78
N ILE A 139 16.73 5.99 4.09
CA ILE A 139 17.65 4.87 3.91
C ILE A 139 18.59 5.19 2.76
N LYS A 140 19.89 5.22 3.01
CA LYS A 140 20.92 5.42 1.99
C LYS A 140 21.55 4.09 1.62
N GLY A 141 21.58 3.77 0.33
CA GLY A 141 22.13 2.49 -0.14
C GLY A 141 21.18 1.29 0.08
N THR A 142 21.78 0.11 0.20
CA THR A 142 21.04 -1.15 0.41
C THR A 142 20.95 -1.44 1.90
N MET A 143 19.74 -1.57 2.42
CA MET A 143 19.49 -1.86 3.83
C MET A 143 19.68 -3.35 4.10
N ASP A 144 20.68 -3.67 4.91
CA ASP A 144 20.91 -4.99 5.49
C ASP A 144 20.34 -5.08 6.92
N GLY A 145 20.52 -6.23 7.58
CA GLY A 145 20.04 -6.42 8.95
C GLY A 145 20.76 -5.57 9.99
N ALA A 146 22.02 -5.16 9.77
CA ALA A 146 22.76 -4.29 10.67
C ALA A 146 22.22 -2.86 10.60
N MET A 147 22.07 -2.33 9.39
CA MET A 147 21.48 -1.02 9.14
C MET A 147 20.03 -0.97 9.65
N TYR A 148 19.25 -2.05 9.46
CA TYR A 148 17.89 -2.11 9.98
C TYR A 148 17.85 -1.97 11.51
N ARG A 149 18.70 -2.70 12.25
CA ARG A 149 18.81 -2.57 13.72
C ARG A 149 19.24 -1.17 14.15
N GLN A 150 20.14 -0.54 13.39
CA GLN A 150 20.56 0.85 13.63
C GLN A 150 19.35 1.78 13.45
N ILE A 151 18.62 1.68 12.36
CA ILE A 151 17.39 2.47 12.08
C ILE A 151 16.39 2.32 13.23
N LEU A 152 16.15 1.09 13.69
CA LEU A 152 15.26 0.85 14.83
C LEU A 152 15.77 1.52 16.11
N GLY A 153 17.07 1.47 16.39
CA GLY A 153 17.67 2.12 17.55
C GLY A 153 17.52 3.63 17.53
N GLU A 154 17.80 4.22 16.40
CA GLU A 154 17.83 5.69 16.21
C GLU A 154 16.45 6.31 15.97
N ASN A 155 15.48 5.54 15.45
CA ASN A 155 14.20 6.11 15.04
C ASN A 155 13.00 5.46 15.75
N LEU A 156 12.91 4.12 15.87
CA LEU A 156 11.78 3.44 16.49
C LEU A 156 11.68 3.76 17.98
N LEU A 157 12.78 3.63 18.75
CA LEU A 157 12.77 3.86 20.18
C LEU A 157 12.47 5.32 20.55
N PRO A 158 13.08 6.35 19.88
CA PRO A 158 12.67 7.73 20.08
C PRO A 158 11.20 7.99 19.72
N SER A 159 10.70 7.38 18.63
CA SER A 159 9.30 7.52 18.24
C SER A 159 8.34 6.94 19.29
N ALA A 160 8.66 5.77 19.84
CA ALA A 160 7.84 5.17 20.90
C ALA A 160 7.76 6.07 22.15
N ARG A 161 8.85 6.75 22.49
CA ARG A 161 8.89 7.72 23.60
C ARG A 161 8.07 8.98 23.28
N ALA A 162 8.30 9.60 22.11
CA ALA A 162 7.61 10.80 21.67
C ALA A 162 6.11 10.60 21.59
N LEU A 163 5.66 9.44 21.09
CA LEU A 163 4.26 9.05 21.01
C LEU A 163 3.68 8.53 22.34
N LYS A 164 4.45 8.64 23.45
CA LYS A 164 4.02 8.26 24.80
C LYS A 164 3.39 6.86 24.84
N LYS A 165 4.12 5.86 24.24
CA LYS A 165 3.57 4.50 24.11
C LYS A 165 3.52 3.72 25.42
N GLY A 166 4.05 4.20 26.51
CA GLY A 166 3.96 3.51 27.80
C GLY A 166 4.63 2.11 27.80
N ARG A 167 4.32 1.30 28.84
CA ARG A 167 4.80 -0.09 28.88
C ARG A 167 3.93 -1.00 28.04
N GLY A 168 4.51 -2.07 27.46
CA GLY A 168 3.77 -3.13 26.78
C GLY A 168 3.26 -2.77 25.37
N TRP A 169 3.83 -1.76 24.74
CA TRP A 169 3.57 -1.51 23.34
C TRP A 169 4.10 -2.64 22.45
N VAL A 170 3.51 -2.79 21.28
CA VAL A 170 3.81 -3.87 20.34
C VAL A 170 4.35 -3.26 19.05
N PHE A 171 5.41 -3.82 18.52
CA PHE A 171 6.00 -3.38 17.27
C PHE A 171 5.49 -4.25 16.11
N GLN A 172 5.05 -3.61 15.04
CA GLN A 172 4.72 -4.30 13.80
C GLN A 172 5.81 -4.03 12.75
N HIS A 173 6.33 -5.08 12.17
CA HIS A 173 7.10 -5.09 10.94
C HIS A 173 6.75 -6.33 10.11
N ASP A 174 7.13 -6.36 8.84
CA ASP A 174 6.87 -7.49 7.96
C ASP A 174 7.90 -8.63 8.13
N ASN A 175 7.72 -9.69 7.34
CA ASN A 175 8.59 -10.87 7.38
C ASN A 175 9.76 -10.81 6.39
N ASP A 176 10.27 -9.61 6.07
CA ASP A 176 11.50 -9.50 5.28
C ASP A 176 12.65 -10.26 5.98
N PRO A 177 13.53 -10.98 5.25
CA PRO A 177 14.65 -11.71 5.82
C PRO A 177 15.52 -10.88 6.78
N LYS A 178 15.75 -9.60 6.51
CA LYS A 178 16.51 -8.70 7.40
C LYS A 178 15.81 -8.43 8.72
N HIS A 179 14.46 -8.43 8.72
CA HIS A 179 13.64 -8.24 9.92
C HIS A 179 13.57 -9.50 10.77
N THR A 180 13.52 -10.67 10.13
CA THR A 180 13.38 -11.97 10.79
C THR A 180 14.72 -12.66 11.10
N ALA A 181 15.85 -12.06 10.71
CA ALA A 181 17.18 -12.57 10.99
C ALA A 181 17.40 -12.79 12.49
N LYS A 182 18.16 -13.83 12.87
CA LYS A 182 18.46 -14.19 14.27
C LYS A 182 18.97 -12.99 15.05
N ALA A 183 19.95 -12.27 14.52
CA ALA A 183 20.52 -11.09 15.17
C ALA A 183 19.50 -9.96 15.40
N THR A 184 18.53 -9.80 14.50
CA THR A 184 17.45 -8.81 14.66
C THR A 184 16.46 -9.24 15.75
N LYS A 185 16.08 -10.51 15.79
CA LYS A 185 15.24 -11.07 16.86
C LYS A 185 15.87 -10.95 18.23
N GLU A 186 17.17 -11.27 18.34
CA GLU A 186 17.95 -11.13 19.58
C GLU A 186 18.03 -9.68 20.02
N TRP A 187 18.26 -8.75 19.09
CA TRP A 187 18.28 -7.31 19.39
C TRP A 187 16.93 -6.82 19.91
N LEU A 188 15.83 -7.19 19.28
CA LEU A 188 14.47 -6.84 19.72
C LEU A 188 14.17 -7.40 21.10
N LYS A 189 14.55 -8.67 21.36
CA LYS A 189 14.43 -9.31 22.67
C LYS A 189 15.25 -8.56 23.75
N LYS A 190 16.51 -8.21 23.46
CA LYS A 190 17.37 -7.43 24.36
C LYS A 190 16.80 -6.04 24.69
N LYS A 191 16.06 -5.45 23.75
CA LYS A 191 15.37 -4.15 23.95
C LYS A 191 13.99 -4.30 24.57
N HIS A 192 13.56 -5.52 24.92
CA HIS A 192 12.22 -5.84 25.47
C HIS A 192 11.07 -5.36 24.57
N ILE A 193 11.26 -5.41 23.25
CA ILE A 193 10.25 -5.04 22.26
C ILE A 193 9.42 -6.27 21.91
N LYS A 194 8.13 -6.24 22.20
CA LYS A 194 7.18 -7.26 21.74
C LYS A 194 6.88 -7.00 20.27
N VAL A 195 7.00 -8.04 19.44
CA VAL A 195 6.71 -7.97 18.02
C VAL A 195 5.37 -8.63 17.73
N LEU A 196 4.57 -8.00 16.87
CA LEU A 196 3.33 -8.57 16.38
C LEU A 196 3.64 -9.69 15.38
N GLU A 197 3.09 -10.86 15.59
CA GLU A 197 3.16 -11.95 14.61
C GLU A 197 2.46 -11.53 13.32
N TRP A 198 3.19 -11.48 12.20
CA TRP A 198 2.69 -10.86 10.97
C TRP A 198 2.54 -11.87 9.83
N PRO A 199 1.40 -11.89 9.12
CA PRO A 199 1.24 -12.75 7.96
C PRO A 199 2.02 -12.21 6.76
N SER A 200 2.78 -13.07 6.07
CA SER A 200 3.52 -12.69 4.88
C SER A 200 2.61 -12.19 3.75
N GLN A 201 3.16 -11.32 2.90
CA GLN A 201 2.46 -10.74 1.73
C GLN A 201 1.14 -10.04 2.09
N SER A 202 1.17 -9.21 3.15
CA SER A 202 -0.02 -8.57 3.71
C SER A 202 0.08 -7.05 3.82
N PRO A 203 0.46 -6.33 2.76
CA PRO A 203 0.52 -4.87 2.81
C PRO A 203 -0.85 -4.23 3.04
N ASP A 204 -1.92 -4.85 2.57
CA ASP A 204 -3.31 -4.41 2.79
C ASP A 204 -3.74 -4.47 4.27
N LEU A 205 -3.08 -5.28 5.09
CA LEU A 205 -3.26 -5.30 6.54
C LEU A 205 -2.43 -4.23 7.24
N ASN A 206 -1.38 -3.69 6.63
CA ASN A 206 -0.55 -2.65 7.24
C ASN A 206 -1.16 -1.25 7.00
N PRO A 207 -1.69 -0.58 8.04
CA PRO A 207 -2.34 0.71 7.84
C PRO A 207 -1.38 1.84 7.44
N ILE A 208 -0.06 1.68 7.60
CA ILE A 208 0.93 2.67 7.16
C ILE A 208 0.92 2.89 5.63
N GLU A 209 0.46 1.88 4.86
CA GLU A 209 0.33 2.01 3.41
C GLU A 209 -0.64 3.12 2.99
N ASN A 210 -1.65 3.40 3.82
CA ASN A 210 -2.54 4.55 3.61
C ASN A 210 -1.81 5.87 3.86
N LEU A 211 -0.93 5.92 4.88
CA LEU A 211 -0.12 7.11 5.12
C LEU A 211 0.93 7.32 4.04
N TRP A 212 1.54 6.25 3.52
CA TRP A 212 2.44 6.32 2.36
C TRP A 212 1.73 6.88 1.12
N ARG A 213 0.49 6.44 0.88
CA ARG A 213 -0.32 6.99 -0.22
C ARG A 213 -0.58 8.47 -0.02
N GLU A 214 -0.99 8.89 1.17
CA GLU A 214 -1.25 10.29 1.50
C GLU A 214 0.01 11.13 1.36
N LEU A 215 1.13 10.67 1.92
CA LEU A 215 2.43 11.33 1.80
C LEU A 215 2.81 11.53 0.33
N LYS A 216 2.73 10.47 -0.49
CA LYS A 216 3.03 10.55 -1.93
C LYS A 216 2.18 11.59 -2.64
N VAL A 217 0.89 11.67 -2.32
CA VAL A 217 -0.02 12.66 -2.90
C VAL A 217 0.37 14.10 -2.50
N ARG A 218 0.69 14.32 -1.22
CA ARG A 218 1.12 15.64 -0.71
C ARG A 218 2.44 16.08 -1.33
N VAL A 219 3.42 15.19 -1.35
CA VAL A 219 4.74 15.43 -1.97
C VAL A 219 4.61 15.77 -3.45
N ALA A 220 3.77 15.03 -4.18
CA ALA A 220 3.53 15.28 -5.60
C ALA A 220 2.92 16.66 -5.89
N LYS A 221 2.10 17.20 -4.99
CA LYS A 221 1.56 18.57 -5.11
C LYS A 221 2.64 19.63 -4.98
N ARG A 222 3.69 19.36 -4.19
CA ARG A 222 4.81 20.27 -3.93
C ARG A 222 5.86 20.30 -5.03
N GLN A 223 5.84 19.33 -5.96
CA GLN A 223 6.73 19.25 -7.14
C GLN A 223 8.21 19.38 -6.80
N PRO A 224 8.82 18.43 -6.04
CA PRO A 224 10.24 18.49 -5.70
C PRO A 224 11.11 18.53 -6.95
N ARG A 225 12.21 19.29 -6.91
CA ARG A 225 13.10 19.54 -8.06
C ARG A 225 14.28 18.57 -8.11
N ASN A 226 14.71 18.07 -6.97
CA ASN A 226 15.83 17.14 -6.82
C ASN A 226 15.64 16.24 -5.61
N LEU A 227 16.53 15.26 -5.39
CA LEU A 227 16.42 14.29 -4.30
C LEU A 227 16.52 14.91 -2.90
N ASN A 228 17.26 15.99 -2.72
CA ASN A 228 17.38 16.66 -1.42
C ASN A 228 16.08 17.43 -1.10
N ASP A 229 15.53 18.10 -2.11
CA ASP A 229 14.23 18.77 -2.01
C ASP A 229 13.11 17.76 -1.75
N LEU A 230 13.16 16.61 -2.45
CA LEU A 230 12.24 15.49 -2.21
C LEU A 230 12.28 14.99 -0.77
N GLU A 231 13.48 14.76 -0.22
CA GLU A 231 13.63 14.34 1.18
C GLU A 231 13.08 15.37 2.16
N LYS A 232 13.43 16.64 1.97
CA LYS A 232 12.95 17.74 2.79
C LYS A 232 11.41 17.82 2.79
N ILE A 233 10.82 17.81 1.60
CA ILE A 233 9.36 17.85 1.44
C ILE A 233 8.68 16.63 2.06
N CYS A 234 9.28 15.43 1.91
CA CYS A 234 8.74 14.23 2.55
C CYS A 234 8.67 14.36 4.08
N LYS A 235 9.71 14.89 4.72
CA LYS A 235 9.74 15.11 6.18
C LYS A 235 8.69 16.14 6.60
N GLU A 236 8.65 17.29 5.93
CA GLU A 236 7.67 18.32 6.21
C GLU A 236 6.22 17.87 6.07
N GLU A 237 5.91 17.08 5.03
CA GLU A 237 4.55 16.60 4.80
C GLU A 237 4.19 15.40 5.71
N TRP A 238 5.17 14.60 6.13
CA TRP A 238 4.98 13.57 7.13
C TRP A 238 4.60 14.15 8.49
N ASP A 239 5.30 15.20 8.92
CA ASP A 239 5.04 15.88 10.19
C ASP A 239 3.68 16.61 10.21
N LYS A 240 3.15 16.96 9.04
CA LYS A 240 1.81 17.58 8.89
C LYS A 240 0.66 16.55 8.84
N ILE A 241 0.93 15.25 8.90
CA ILE A 241 -0.15 14.27 9.00
C ILE A 241 -0.81 14.38 10.37
N LEU A 242 -2.12 14.64 10.35
CA LEU A 242 -2.86 14.88 11.57
C LEU A 242 -3.00 13.59 12.41
N PRO A 243 -2.86 13.67 13.74
CA PRO A 243 -3.05 12.52 14.64
C PRO A 243 -4.42 11.85 14.48
N GLU A 244 -5.48 12.61 14.15
CA GLU A 244 -6.82 12.08 13.92
C GLU A 244 -6.86 11.11 12.73
N MET A 245 -6.06 11.37 11.68
CA MET A 245 -5.95 10.44 10.54
C MET A 245 -5.32 9.11 10.99
N CYS A 246 -4.28 9.17 11.80
CA CYS A 246 -3.61 8.00 12.37
C CYS A 246 -4.57 7.22 13.29
N ALA A 247 -5.28 7.91 14.17
CA ALA A 247 -6.27 7.32 15.07
C ALA A 247 -7.38 6.61 14.28
N ASN A 248 -7.93 7.25 13.25
CA ASN A 248 -8.98 6.68 12.41
C ASN A 248 -8.51 5.42 11.65
N LEU A 249 -7.26 5.36 11.20
CA LEU A 249 -6.72 4.16 10.56
C LEU A 249 -6.64 2.97 11.53
N VAL A 250 -6.26 3.23 12.77
CA VAL A 250 -6.16 2.21 13.83
C VAL A 250 -7.55 1.80 14.33
N ALA A 251 -8.45 2.72 14.62
CA ALA A 251 -9.83 2.44 15.05
C ALA A 251 -10.60 1.58 14.01
N ASN A 252 -10.32 1.79 12.73
CA ASN A 252 -10.94 0.99 11.67
C ASN A 252 -10.21 -0.33 11.35
N TYR A 253 -9.26 -0.78 12.20
CA TYR A 253 -8.46 -1.97 11.90
C TYR A 253 -9.30 -3.25 11.81
N LYS A 254 -10.30 -3.40 12.67
CA LYS A 254 -11.26 -4.53 12.61
C LYS A 254 -11.91 -4.69 11.25
N LYS A 255 -12.20 -3.59 10.53
CA LYS A 255 -12.76 -3.65 9.17
C LYS A 255 -11.80 -4.29 8.15
N ARG A 256 -10.47 -4.16 8.35
CA ARG A 256 -9.47 -4.84 7.52
C ARG A 256 -9.51 -6.35 7.75
N LEU A 257 -9.53 -6.78 9.01
CA LEU A 257 -9.61 -8.19 9.39
C LEU A 257 -10.89 -8.83 8.85
N THR A 258 -12.05 -8.18 9.06
CA THR A 258 -13.34 -8.62 8.49
C THR A 258 -13.28 -8.74 6.97
N SER A 259 -12.62 -7.80 6.29
CA SER A 259 -12.47 -7.84 4.83
C SER A 259 -11.59 -9.01 4.36
N VAL A 260 -10.54 -9.37 5.10
CA VAL A 260 -9.71 -10.55 4.80
C VAL A 260 -10.52 -11.83 4.94
N ILE A 261 -11.32 -11.96 6.00
CA ILE A 261 -12.19 -13.13 6.23
C ILE A 261 -13.24 -13.23 5.13
N ALA A 262 -13.96 -12.14 4.85
CA ALA A 262 -14.96 -12.08 3.78
C ALA A 262 -14.38 -12.43 2.41
N ASN A 263 -13.12 -12.03 2.16
CA ASN A 263 -12.39 -12.35 0.92
C ASN A 263 -11.57 -13.65 1.01
N LYS A 264 -11.90 -14.52 1.95
CA LYS A 264 -11.28 -15.86 2.11
C LYS A 264 -9.75 -15.83 2.13
N GLY A 265 -9.15 -14.84 2.76
CA GLY A 265 -7.71 -14.65 2.87
C GLY A 265 -7.04 -13.99 1.66
N PHE A 266 -7.75 -13.72 0.59
CA PHE A 266 -7.22 -12.99 -0.56
C PHE A 266 -7.02 -11.50 -0.25
N ALA A 267 -6.29 -10.81 -1.15
CA ALA A 267 -6.02 -9.37 -1.02
C ALA A 267 -7.33 -8.56 -0.94
N THR A 268 -7.31 -7.48 -0.16
CA THR A 268 -8.45 -6.63 0.11
C THR A 268 -8.32 -5.26 -0.58
N LYS A 269 -9.30 -4.40 -0.37
CA LYS A 269 -9.29 -3.04 -0.94
C LYS A 269 -8.42 -2.02 -0.19
N TYR A 270 -7.89 -2.41 0.95
CA TYR A 270 -7.11 -1.54 1.84
C TYR A 270 -5.67 -1.40 1.39
#